data_ffe62e29d9d3e305422310db0bff6c94
#
_entry.id   ffe62e29d9d3e305422310db0bff6c94
#
_cell.length_a   1.000
_cell.length_b   1.000
_cell.length_c   1.000
_cell.angle_alpha   90.00
_cell.angle_beta   90.00
_cell.angle_gamma   90.00
#
_symmetry.space_group_name_H-M   'P 1'
#
loop_
_entity.id
_entity.type
_entity.pdbx_description
1 polymer ?
#
loop_
_entity_poly.entity_id
_entity_poly.type
_entity_poly.pdbx_seq_one_letter_code
_entity_poly.pdbx_strand_id
1 'polypeptide(L)'
;MGVAACGGNVGEAGEAGDEGGLGVQASAIQGGTYDPSAAHNFAVGVANRLGGVCSGTLIAPNLVLTARHCVVPAIEDDAITCSDVFAPNIPAASLFVTTEPNLYKAKKYYAAAEIVTPAKDGFCGNDIALVILEKTIPSAEAEPATPVVQFGLTDARLGGRITAMGYGITNPSATDSGQRRIRQNIPLLCVPGSRSMDCTGDKAKLGGDPAEFVTAGYVCSGDSGSGAFDQRSFEAGAPYVIGALSRGPQTRDRCLSAIYSRTDAHAKLIVDAAVKAASRGDYAAPAWTRTPPGAPPPQDNAPPCDGATCTESTATDPASMMASDGSAAAANEAGCSAAARGPGGPATFALVGLAVAGILVARRRR
;
A
#
# COMPACT_ATOMS: atom_id res chain seq x y z
N MET A 1 -23.58 -28.35 70.92
CA MET A 1 -23.03 -28.73 69.57
C MET A 1 -22.74 -27.46 68.83
N GLY A 2 -21.54 -26.98 68.92
CA GLY A 2 -21.08 -25.77 68.31
C GLY A 2 -20.34 -26.06 67.02
N VAL A 3 -20.59 -25.28 65.96
CA VAL A 3 -19.78 -25.27 64.76
C VAL A 3 -19.06 -23.91 64.68
N ALA A 4 -17.75 -24.01 64.79
CA ALA A 4 -16.86 -22.83 64.63
C ALA A 4 -16.74 -22.39 63.13
N ALA A 5 -16.95 -21.14 62.86
CA ALA A 5 -16.63 -20.53 61.60
C ALA A 5 -15.28 -19.84 61.71
N CYS A 6 -14.30 -20.25 60.89
CA CYS A 6 -13.03 -19.57 60.70
C CYS A 6 -13.22 -18.46 59.67
N GLY A 7 -13.15 -17.21 60.10
CA GLY A 7 -13.01 -16.05 59.22
C GLY A 7 -11.55 -15.88 58.82
N GLY A 8 -11.26 -15.97 57.55
CA GLY A 8 -9.97 -15.57 56.96
C GLY A 8 -10.06 -14.13 56.40
N ASN A 9 -9.27 -13.26 56.97
CA ASN A 9 -9.03 -11.89 56.49
C ASN A 9 -8.25 -11.95 55.19
N VAL A 10 -8.81 -11.50 54.09
CA VAL A 10 -8.06 -11.22 52.84
C VAL A 10 -7.59 -9.78 52.89
N GLY A 11 -6.27 -9.62 53.04
CA GLY A 11 -5.62 -8.31 52.97
C GLY A 11 -5.81 -7.67 51.63
N GLU A 12 -6.14 -6.37 51.64
CA GLU A 12 -6.09 -5.48 50.51
C GLU A 12 -4.65 -5.42 49.98
N ALA A 13 -4.44 -5.90 48.74
CA ALA A 13 -3.21 -5.65 47.98
C ALA A 13 -3.35 -4.28 47.33
N GLY A 14 -2.42 -3.39 47.67
CA GLY A 14 -2.37 -2.03 47.18
C GLY A 14 -2.26 -1.95 45.66
N GLU A 15 -2.99 -1.04 45.07
CA GLU A 15 -2.85 -0.58 43.70
C GLU A 15 -1.46 0.02 43.49
N ALA A 16 -0.59 -0.72 42.81
CA ALA A 16 0.60 -0.15 42.20
C ALA A 16 0.15 0.52 40.89
N GLY A 17 0.15 1.84 40.88
CA GLY A 17 -0.10 2.63 39.69
C GLY A 17 0.96 2.34 38.63
N ASP A 18 0.58 1.71 37.56
CA ASP A 18 1.35 1.68 36.31
C ASP A 18 0.87 2.85 35.42
N GLU A 19 1.44 4.00 35.65
CA GLU A 19 1.34 5.16 34.79
C GLU A 19 2.29 5.03 33.58
N GLY A 20 2.15 3.93 32.86
CA GLY A 20 2.80 3.67 31.58
C GLY A 20 1.81 3.80 30.41
N GLY A 21 1.18 4.94 30.25
CA GLY A 21 0.32 5.25 29.10
C GLY A 21 1.11 5.24 27.81
N LEU A 22 1.30 4.08 27.20
CA LEU A 22 1.63 3.96 25.77
C LEU A 22 0.40 4.47 25.02
N GLY A 23 0.46 5.73 24.63
CA GLY A 23 -0.53 6.34 23.75
C GLY A 23 -0.62 5.51 22.47
N VAL A 24 -1.68 4.71 22.36
CA VAL A 24 -2.05 4.02 21.10
C VAL A 24 -2.42 5.12 20.14
N GLN A 25 -1.46 5.55 19.30
CA GLN A 25 -1.77 6.43 18.19
C GLN A 25 -2.64 5.64 17.23
N ALA A 26 -3.92 6.00 17.17
CA ALA A 26 -4.84 5.50 16.17
C ALA A 26 -4.29 5.87 14.77
N SER A 27 -4.08 4.89 13.91
CA SER A 27 -3.42 5.08 12.61
C SER A 27 -4.34 4.63 11.46
N ALA A 28 -4.51 5.45 10.43
CA ALA A 28 -5.09 5.02 9.14
C ALA A 28 -4.24 3.88 8.57
N ILE A 29 -4.82 2.96 7.79
CA ILE A 29 -4.35 1.60 7.76
C ILE A 29 -4.24 1.12 9.22
N GLN A 30 -5.22 0.40 9.71
CA GLN A 30 -5.34 0.07 11.13
C GLN A 30 -4.02 -0.48 11.71
N GLY A 31 -3.43 0.26 12.67
CA GLY A 31 -2.12 -0.03 13.24
C GLY A 31 -0.91 0.31 12.34
N GLY A 32 -1.10 1.10 11.29
CA GLY A 32 0.00 1.72 10.52
C GLY A 32 0.49 3.01 11.16
N THR A 33 1.60 3.55 10.70
CA THR A 33 2.21 4.80 11.17
C THR A 33 2.09 5.90 10.11
N TYR A 34 2.00 7.16 10.53
CA TYR A 34 2.08 8.29 9.62
C TYR A 34 3.38 8.25 8.83
N ASP A 35 3.29 8.44 7.51
CA ASP A 35 4.43 8.36 6.61
C ASP A 35 4.68 9.69 5.88
N PRO A 36 5.58 10.53 6.39
CA PRO A 36 6.00 11.76 5.74
C PRO A 36 7.14 11.56 4.72
N SER A 37 7.61 10.34 4.51
CA SER A 37 8.81 10.04 3.71
C SER A 37 8.63 10.44 2.25
N ALA A 38 9.51 11.29 1.73
CA ALA A 38 9.53 11.64 0.32
C ALA A 38 9.89 10.44 -0.59
N ALA A 39 10.61 9.45 -0.07
CA ALA A 39 10.92 8.21 -0.79
C ALA A 39 9.65 7.38 -1.13
N HIS A 40 8.54 7.65 -0.47
CA HIS A 40 7.28 6.96 -0.67
C HIS A 40 6.24 7.81 -1.41
N ASN A 41 6.65 8.89 -2.07
CA ASN A 41 5.73 9.77 -2.81
C ASN A 41 5.06 9.12 -4.02
N PHE A 42 5.47 7.90 -4.40
CA PHE A 42 4.73 7.06 -5.34
C PHE A 42 3.35 6.61 -4.79
N ALA A 43 3.17 6.54 -3.47
CA ALA A 43 1.87 6.35 -2.86
C ALA A 43 1.16 7.70 -2.79
N VAL A 44 0.12 7.87 -3.61
CA VAL A 44 -0.55 9.15 -3.85
C VAL A 44 -1.96 9.19 -3.27
N GLY A 45 -2.39 10.38 -2.87
CA GLY A 45 -3.78 10.65 -2.54
C GLY A 45 -4.57 10.96 -3.80
N VAL A 46 -5.77 10.38 -3.90
CA VAL A 46 -6.71 10.61 -4.99
C VAL A 46 -7.97 11.27 -4.41
N ALA A 47 -8.37 12.40 -4.96
CA ALA A 47 -9.55 13.14 -4.54
C ALA A 47 -10.43 13.50 -5.73
N ASN A 48 -11.73 13.59 -5.52
CA ASN A 48 -12.66 14.10 -6.52
C ASN A 48 -13.42 15.33 -6.00
N ARG A 49 -13.99 16.10 -6.94
CA ARG A 49 -14.76 17.32 -6.61
C ARG A 49 -16.03 17.08 -5.79
N LEU A 50 -16.46 15.82 -5.65
CA LEU A 50 -17.62 15.41 -4.87
C LEU A 50 -17.26 15.12 -3.40
N GLY A 51 -15.99 15.29 -3.03
CA GLY A 51 -15.48 15.04 -1.66
C GLY A 51 -15.03 13.61 -1.40
N GLY A 52 -14.99 12.75 -2.41
CA GLY A 52 -14.46 11.39 -2.29
C GLY A 52 -12.94 11.41 -2.11
N VAL A 53 -12.45 10.58 -1.19
CA VAL A 53 -11.03 10.33 -0.92
C VAL A 53 -10.72 8.87 -1.19
N CYS A 54 -9.71 8.66 -1.99
CA CYS A 54 -9.10 7.37 -2.29
C CYS A 54 -7.57 7.48 -2.22
N SER A 55 -6.93 6.38 -2.47
CA SER A 55 -5.49 6.24 -2.59
C SER A 55 -5.12 5.72 -3.97
N GLY A 56 -3.85 5.83 -4.33
CA GLY A 56 -3.34 5.30 -5.59
C GLY A 56 -1.83 5.07 -5.55
N THR A 57 -1.30 4.59 -6.65
CA THR A 57 0.13 4.37 -6.85
C THR A 57 0.57 4.99 -8.16
N LEU A 58 1.54 5.89 -8.13
CA LEU A 58 2.22 6.38 -9.32
C LEU A 58 3.06 5.24 -9.90
N ILE A 59 2.78 4.82 -11.15
CA ILE A 59 3.48 3.72 -11.83
C ILE A 59 4.21 4.17 -13.10
N ALA A 60 3.99 5.40 -13.53
CA ALA A 60 4.77 6.10 -14.56
C ALA A 60 4.64 7.61 -14.30
N PRO A 61 5.44 8.49 -14.90
CA PRO A 61 5.48 9.92 -14.57
C PRO A 61 4.14 10.66 -14.56
N ASN A 62 3.14 10.19 -15.32
CA ASN A 62 1.79 10.73 -15.34
C ASN A 62 0.71 9.63 -15.32
N LEU A 63 1.01 8.45 -14.76
CA LEU A 63 0.08 7.34 -14.69
C LEU A 63 -0.09 6.85 -13.25
N VAL A 64 -1.31 6.89 -12.75
CA VAL A 64 -1.68 6.43 -11.42
C VAL A 64 -2.57 5.19 -11.52
N LEU A 65 -2.19 4.13 -10.82
CA LEU A 65 -2.99 2.94 -10.55
C LEU A 65 -3.89 3.21 -9.35
N THR A 66 -5.19 2.90 -9.44
CA THR A 66 -6.16 3.02 -8.34
C THR A 66 -7.30 2.00 -8.52
N ALA A 67 -8.32 2.02 -7.67
CA ALA A 67 -9.53 1.22 -7.83
C ALA A 67 -10.54 1.89 -8.78
N ARG A 68 -11.36 1.07 -9.47
CA ARG A 68 -12.38 1.59 -10.37
C ARG A 68 -13.50 2.30 -9.62
N HIS A 69 -13.89 1.81 -8.44
CA HIS A 69 -14.91 2.49 -7.63
C HIS A 69 -14.48 3.90 -7.16
N CYS A 70 -13.20 4.25 -7.21
CA CYS A 70 -12.70 5.60 -6.93
C CYS A 70 -12.98 6.61 -8.08
N VAL A 71 -13.27 6.11 -9.27
CA VAL A 71 -13.44 6.91 -10.50
C VAL A 71 -14.84 6.83 -11.09
N VAL A 72 -15.79 6.28 -10.34
CA VAL A 72 -17.23 6.26 -10.63
C VAL A 72 -17.98 7.08 -9.59
N PRO A 73 -19.27 7.42 -9.76
CA PRO A 73 -20.10 7.96 -8.70
C PRO A 73 -20.08 7.07 -7.47
N ALA A 74 -20.25 7.67 -6.27
CA ALA A 74 -20.27 6.90 -5.02
C ALA A 74 -21.30 5.77 -5.08
N ILE A 75 -20.88 4.59 -4.63
CA ILE A 75 -21.77 3.44 -4.46
C ILE A 75 -22.53 3.70 -3.16
N GLU A 76 -23.87 3.74 -3.24
CA GLU A 76 -24.74 4.07 -2.09
C GLU A 76 -25.00 2.87 -1.16
N ASP A 77 -24.68 1.66 -1.60
CA ASP A 77 -24.93 0.43 -0.85
C ASP A 77 -23.85 0.15 0.19
N ASP A 78 -24.28 -0.26 1.38
CA ASP A 78 -23.39 -0.60 2.52
C ASP A 78 -22.54 -1.86 2.28
N ALA A 79 -22.91 -2.70 1.31
CA ALA A 79 -22.23 -3.95 1.01
C ALA A 79 -22.06 -4.17 -0.49
N ILE A 80 -20.81 -4.12 -0.95
CA ILE A 80 -20.46 -4.44 -2.35
C ILE A 80 -20.40 -5.95 -2.54
N THR A 81 -21.08 -6.43 -3.59
CA THR A 81 -21.16 -7.84 -3.98
C THR A 81 -20.61 -8.07 -5.39
N CYS A 82 -20.39 -9.33 -5.75
CA CYS A 82 -19.94 -9.67 -7.11
C CYS A 82 -21.05 -9.53 -8.19
N SER A 83 -22.30 -9.33 -7.78
CA SER A 83 -23.40 -9.04 -8.70
C SER A 83 -23.51 -7.56 -9.07
N ASP A 84 -22.79 -6.68 -8.36
CA ASP A 84 -22.81 -5.25 -8.62
C ASP A 84 -22.05 -4.93 -9.90
N VAL A 85 -22.49 -3.87 -10.58
CA VAL A 85 -21.87 -3.37 -11.80
C VAL A 85 -21.44 -1.92 -11.61
N PHE A 86 -20.35 -1.55 -12.23
CA PHE A 86 -19.86 -0.18 -12.18
C PHE A 86 -20.73 0.76 -13.02
N ALA A 87 -21.06 1.90 -12.44
CA ALA A 87 -21.58 3.03 -13.20
C ALA A 87 -20.50 3.58 -14.17
N PRO A 88 -20.88 4.41 -15.15
CA PRO A 88 -19.93 5.13 -15.99
C PRO A 88 -18.94 5.98 -15.16
N ASN A 89 -17.72 6.10 -15.67
CA ASN A 89 -16.69 6.91 -15.02
C ASN A 89 -17.14 8.37 -14.86
N ILE A 90 -16.74 8.99 -13.74
CA ILE A 90 -16.88 10.44 -13.58
C ILE A 90 -15.98 11.18 -14.61
N PRO A 91 -16.24 12.46 -14.93
CA PRO A 91 -15.36 13.23 -15.78
C PRO A 91 -13.93 13.28 -15.22
N ALA A 92 -12.93 12.95 -16.02
CA ALA A 92 -11.53 12.93 -15.59
C ALA A 92 -11.11 14.27 -14.94
N ALA A 93 -11.55 15.39 -15.47
CA ALA A 93 -11.28 16.73 -14.93
C ALA A 93 -11.84 16.98 -13.51
N SER A 94 -12.63 16.06 -12.97
CA SER A 94 -13.08 16.11 -11.57
C SER A 94 -12.16 15.36 -10.60
N LEU A 95 -11.13 14.63 -11.11
CA LEU A 95 -10.15 13.91 -10.32
C LEU A 95 -8.85 14.70 -10.16
N PHE A 96 -8.29 14.64 -8.97
CA PHE A 96 -7.02 15.27 -8.60
C PHE A 96 -6.15 14.29 -7.82
N VAL A 97 -4.85 14.35 -8.07
CA VAL A 97 -3.86 13.50 -7.42
C VAL A 97 -2.83 14.38 -6.71
N THR A 98 -2.40 13.98 -5.51
CA THR A 98 -1.29 14.61 -4.80
C THR A 98 -0.29 13.57 -4.32
N THR A 99 1.00 13.91 -4.39
CA THR A 99 2.12 13.14 -3.83
C THR A 99 2.39 13.50 -2.38
N GLU A 100 1.79 14.60 -1.89
CA GLU A 100 2.04 15.09 -0.54
C GLU A 100 1.40 14.18 0.53
N PRO A 101 2.07 13.97 1.69
CA PRO A 101 1.62 13.01 2.69
C PRO A 101 0.35 13.45 3.44
N ASN A 102 -0.16 14.64 3.20
CA ASN A 102 -1.44 15.09 3.74
C ASN A 102 -2.28 15.70 2.62
N LEU A 103 -3.30 14.96 2.20
CA LEU A 103 -4.18 15.32 1.11
C LEU A 103 -4.88 16.67 1.35
N TYR A 104 -5.40 16.93 2.56
CA TYR A 104 -6.13 18.18 2.84
C TYR A 104 -5.23 19.42 3.03
N LYS A 105 -3.93 19.22 3.25
CA LYS A 105 -2.94 20.29 3.40
C LYS A 105 -2.02 20.40 2.18
N ALA A 106 -2.25 19.57 1.16
CA ALA A 106 -1.44 19.55 -0.04
C ALA A 106 -1.47 20.92 -0.75
N LYS A 107 -0.31 21.36 -1.18
CA LYS A 107 -0.13 22.61 -1.93
C LYS A 107 -0.17 22.37 -3.43
N LYS A 108 0.04 21.11 -3.85
CA LYS A 108 0.13 20.74 -5.24
C LYS A 108 -0.78 19.57 -5.57
N TYR A 109 -1.55 19.75 -6.63
CA TYR A 109 -2.40 18.72 -7.20
C TYR A 109 -2.19 18.61 -8.69
N TYR A 110 -2.31 17.39 -9.18
CA TYR A 110 -2.26 17.05 -10.60
C TYR A 110 -3.66 16.65 -11.05
N ALA A 111 -4.19 17.35 -12.06
CA ALA A 111 -5.49 17.03 -12.64
C ALA A 111 -5.38 15.79 -13.53
N ALA A 112 -6.44 14.99 -13.55
CA ALA A 112 -6.56 13.87 -14.47
C ALA A 112 -7.02 14.34 -15.85
N ALA A 113 -6.39 13.79 -16.88
CA ALA A 113 -6.76 13.99 -18.28
C ALA A 113 -7.65 12.88 -18.81
N GLU A 114 -7.44 11.65 -18.32
CA GLU A 114 -8.16 10.49 -18.81
C GLU A 114 -8.23 9.39 -17.73
N ILE A 115 -9.32 8.61 -17.78
CA ILE A 115 -9.55 7.43 -16.93
C ILE A 115 -9.65 6.22 -17.87
N VAL A 116 -8.87 5.17 -17.57
CA VAL A 116 -8.86 3.90 -18.30
C VAL A 116 -9.27 2.80 -17.34
N THR A 117 -10.32 2.03 -17.70
CA THR A 117 -10.89 0.95 -16.90
C THR A 117 -11.07 -0.32 -17.73
N PRO A 118 -11.21 -1.50 -17.10
CA PRO A 118 -11.59 -2.72 -17.82
C PRO A 118 -12.86 -2.55 -18.64
N ALA A 119 -12.96 -3.27 -19.76
CA ALA A 119 -14.16 -3.24 -20.60
C ALA A 119 -15.37 -3.93 -19.94
N LYS A 120 -15.12 -4.89 -19.03
CA LYS A 120 -16.16 -5.54 -18.23
C LYS A 120 -16.57 -4.62 -17.07
N ASP A 121 -17.85 -4.58 -16.75
CA ASP A 121 -18.44 -3.70 -15.75
C ASP A 121 -18.84 -4.41 -14.44
N GLY A 122 -18.80 -5.75 -14.37
CA GLY A 122 -18.98 -6.49 -13.12
C GLY A 122 -17.90 -6.16 -12.09
N PHE A 123 -18.28 -6.03 -10.80
CA PHE A 123 -17.39 -5.52 -9.76
C PHE A 123 -16.19 -6.44 -9.50
N CYS A 124 -16.44 -7.71 -9.14
CA CYS A 124 -15.36 -8.62 -8.79
C CYS A 124 -14.44 -8.89 -9.97
N GLY A 125 -13.13 -8.82 -9.71
CA GLY A 125 -12.10 -8.99 -10.70
C GLY A 125 -11.89 -7.81 -11.66
N ASN A 126 -12.67 -6.71 -11.57
CA ASN A 126 -12.55 -5.56 -12.46
C ASN A 126 -12.46 -4.22 -11.73
N ASP A 127 -12.29 -4.24 -10.40
CA ASP A 127 -12.15 -3.03 -9.59
C ASP A 127 -10.72 -2.49 -9.64
N ILE A 128 -10.31 -2.05 -10.81
CA ILE A 128 -9.01 -1.45 -11.10
C ILE A 128 -9.18 -0.33 -12.12
N ALA A 129 -8.44 0.76 -11.98
CA ALA A 129 -8.43 1.88 -12.89
C ALA A 129 -7.04 2.48 -13.04
N LEU A 130 -6.77 3.04 -14.20
CA LEU A 130 -5.58 3.84 -14.50
C LEU A 130 -6.04 5.28 -14.73
N VAL A 131 -5.40 6.22 -14.06
CA VAL A 131 -5.64 7.67 -14.22
C VAL A 131 -4.43 8.28 -14.90
N ILE A 132 -4.59 8.74 -16.13
CA ILE A 132 -3.57 9.48 -16.85
C ILE A 132 -3.70 10.96 -16.49
N LEU A 133 -2.63 11.53 -15.96
CA LEU A 133 -2.59 12.94 -15.54
C LEU A 133 -2.32 13.86 -16.73
N GLU A 134 -2.76 15.12 -16.60
CA GLU A 134 -2.48 16.17 -17.60
C GLU A 134 -0.99 16.49 -17.71
N LYS A 135 -0.27 16.42 -16.58
CA LYS A 135 1.15 16.75 -16.48
C LYS A 135 1.92 15.60 -15.83
N THR A 136 3.17 15.45 -16.22
CA THR A 136 4.10 14.54 -15.56
C THR A 136 4.46 15.05 -14.17
N ILE A 137 4.61 14.12 -13.22
CA ILE A 137 5.19 14.33 -11.91
C ILE A 137 6.71 14.18 -12.08
N PRO A 138 7.53 15.20 -11.72
CA PRO A 138 8.97 15.09 -11.83
C PRO A 138 9.53 13.97 -10.93
N SER A 139 10.55 13.23 -11.40
CA SER A 139 11.18 12.15 -10.62
C SER A 139 11.77 12.66 -9.28
N ALA A 140 12.25 13.90 -9.25
CA ALA A 140 12.69 14.54 -8.00
C ALA A 140 11.57 14.72 -6.96
N GLU A 141 10.28 14.69 -7.37
CA GLU A 141 9.14 14.76 -6.47
C GLU A 141 8.63 13.37 -6.08
N ALA A 142 8.51 12.47 -7.06
CA ALA A 142 8.07 11.09 -6.84
C ALA A 142 8.65 10.17 -7.90
N GLU A 143 9.38 9.14 -7.48
CA GLU A 143 9.83 8.06 -8.35
C GLU A 143 8.73 7.01 -8.46
N PRO A 144 8.28 6.63 -9.67
CA PRO A 144 7.21 5.66 -9.84
C PRO A 144 7.57 4.25 -9.33
N ALA A 145 6.62 3.57 -8.70
CA ALA A 145 6.72 2.15 -8.39
C ALA A 145 6.54 1.29 -9.65
N THR A 146 7.12 0.10 -9.68
CA THR A 146 7.02 -0.83 -10.82
C THR A 146 5.82 -1.77 -10.67
N PRO A 147 4.81 -1.76 -11.58
CA PRO A 147 3.73 -2.72 -11.51
C PRO A 147 4.18 -4.11 -11.95
N VAL A 148 3.72 -5.14 -11.24
CA VAL A 148 3.95 -6.53 -11.63
C VAL A 148 3.01 -6.89 -12.77
N VAL A 149 3.52 -6.78 -13.99
CA VAL A 149 2.80 -7.09 -15.24
C VAL A 149 3.57 -8.07 -16.14
N GLN A 150 4.80 -8.45 -15.74
CA GLN A 150 5.71 -9.27 -16.53
C GLN A 150 5.74 -10.72 -16.05
N PHE A 151 5.24 -10.99 -14.85
CA PHE A 151 5.21 -12.30 -14.22
C PHE A 151 4.02 -12.41 -13.28
N GLY A 152 3.62 -13.63 -12.93
CA GLY A 152 2.47 -13.86 -12.05
C GLY A 152 2.79 -13.64 -10.58
N LEU A 153 1.76 -13.39 -9.78
CA LEU A 153 1.85 -13.24 -8.31
C LEU A 153 2.34 -14.51 -7.58
N THR A 154 2.43 -15.63 -8.26
CA THR A 154 2.98 -16.90 -7.73
C THR A 154 4.49 -17.03 -7.93
N ASP A 155 5.12 -16.02 -8.51
CA ASP A 155 6.56 -16.02 -8.80
C ASP A 155 7.39 -15.97 -7.51
N ALA A 156 8.47 -16.73 -7.47
CA ALA A 156 9.37 -16.85 -6.32
C ALA A 156 10.10 -15.52 -5.96
N ARG A 157 10.08 -14.53 -6.86
CA ARG A 157 10.60 -13.17 -6.60
C ARG A 157 9.81 -12.44 -5.54
N LEU A 158 8.53 -12.79 -5.35
CA LEU A 158 7.65 -12.15 -4.37
C LEU A 158 7.74 -12.83 -3.00
N GLY A 159 7.65 -12.01 -1.93
CA GLY A 159 7.91 -12.45 -0.56
C GLY A 159 6.73 -13.04 0.20
N GLY A 160 5.52 -13.10 -0.37
CA GLY A 160 4.31 -13.57 0.31
C GLY A 160 3.81 -12.64 1.44
N ARG A 161 4.36 -11.45 1.54
CA ARG A 161 3.94 -10.36 2.43
C ARG A 161 3.94 -9.05 1.66
N ILE A 162 3.14 -8.09 2.13
CA ILE A 162 3.06 -6.77 1.53
C ILE A 162 3.32 -5.65 2.54
N THR A 163 3.72 -4.51 2.00
CA THR A 163 3.54 -3.20 2.59
C THR A 163 2.30 -2.56 1.97
N ALA A 164 1.40 -2.03 2.80
CA ALA A 164 0.28 -1.21 2.36
C ALA A 164 0.51 0.25 2.72
N MET A 165 0.11 1.16 1.81
CA MET A 165 0.20 2.61 2.02
C MET A 165 -1.08 3.26 1.51
N GLY A 166 -1.69 4.14 2.31
CA GLY A 166 -2.94 4.77 1.92
C GLY A 166 -3.28 6.02 2.73
N TYR A 167 -4.38 6.66 2.36
CA TYR A 167 -4.88 7.92 2.91
C TYR A 167 -6.22 7.75 3.65
N GLY A 168 -6.59 6.52 3.96
CA GLY A 168 -7.87 6.19 4.59
C GLY A 168 -7.99 6.57 6.06
N ILE A 169 -9.08 6.13 6.69
CA ILE A 169 -9.35 6.29 8.12
C ILE A 169 -8.61 5.24 8.96
N THR A 170 -8.32 5.55 10.22
CA THR A 170 -7.57 4.69 11.14
C THR A 170 -8.34 3.47 11.65
N ASN A 171 -9.64 3.55 11.66
CA ASN A 171 -10.59 2.48 11.98
C ASN A 171 -11.97 2.87 11.42
N PRO A 172 -12.92 1.95 11.31
CA PRO A 172 -14.23 2.22 10.70
C PRO A 172 -15.06 3.34 11.35
N SER A 173 -14.74 3.71 12.59
CA SER A 173 -15.42 4.80 13.33
C SER A 173 -14.68 6.12 13.29
N ALA A 174 -13.48 6.19 12.71
CA ALA A 174 -12.66 7.40 12.64
C ALA A 174 -13.09 8.34 11.50
N THR A 175 -12.66 9.60 11.60
CA THR A 175 -12.91 10.66 10.60
C THR A 175 -11.60 11.34 10.16
N ASP A 176 -10.48 10.63 10.27
CA ASP A 176 -9.12 11.16 10.15
C ASP A 176 -8.42 10.76 8.84
N SER A 177 -9.19 10.52 7.78
CA SER A 177 -8.66 10.28 6.44
C SER A 177 -7.79 11.43 5.92
N GLY A 178 -7.06 11.19 4.84
CA GLY A 178 -6.29 12.20 4.13
C GLY A 178 -4.84 12.33 4.57
N GLN A 179 -4.37 11.54 5.52
CA GLN A 179 -2.95 11.45 5.87
C GLN A 179 -2.38 10.13 5.34
N ARG A 180 -1.26 10.19 4.61
CA ARG A 180 -0.56 8.98 4.15
C ARG A 180 0.01 8.21 5.33
N ARG A 181 -0.30 6.94 5.39
CA ARG A 181 0.21 6.02 6.40
C ARG A 181 0.72 4.74 5.76
N ILE A 182 1.56 4.04 6.50
CA ILE A 182 2.24 2.83 6.05
C ILE A 182 2.08 1.72 7.07
N ARG A 183 1.85 0.50 6.61
CA ARG A 183 1.97 -0.73 7.40
C ARG A 183 2.69 -1.79 6.60
N GLN A 184 3.71 -2.33 7.22
CA GLN A 184 4.57 -3.36 6.64
C GLN A 184 4.20 -4.76 7.15
N ASN A 185 4.75 -5.77 6.51
CA ASN A 185 4.66 -7.17 6.93
C ASN A 185 3.24 -7.75 7.00
N ILE A 186 2.32 -7.26 6.17
CA ILE A 186 0.97 -7.79 6.05
C ILE A 186 1.03 -9.11 5.26
N PRO A 187 0.60 -10.26 5.82
CA PRO A 187 0.67 -11.53 5.10
C PRO A 187 -0.37 -11.61 3.99
N LEU A 188 0.01 -12.20 2.84
CA LEU A 188 -0.94 -12.72 1.87
C LEU A 188 -1.67 -13.92 2.49
N LEU A 189 -2.99 -13.94 2.40
CA LEU A 189 -3.81 -15.05 2.87
C LEU A 189 -4.06 -16.07 1.77
N CYS A 190 -4.44 -15.60 0.59
CA CYS A 190 -4.54 -16.46 -0.56
C CYS A 190 -4.36 -15.72 -1.89
N VAL A 191 -3.84 -16.44 -2.88
CA VAL A 191 -3.67 -16.01 -4.26
C VAL A 191 -4.21 -17.12 -5.17
N PRO A 192 -5.26 -16.90 -5.97
CA PRO A 192 -5.82 -17.91 -6.86
C PRO A 192 -4.74 -18.49 -7.78
N GLY A 193 -4.71 -19.81 -7.90
CA GLY A 193 -3.71 -20.55 -8.69
C GLY A 193 -2.35 -20.72 -8.02
N SER A 194 -2.14 -20.25 -6.80
CA SER A 194 -0.93 -20.50 -6.03
C SER A 194 -0.92 -21.93 -5.47
N ARG A 195 0.18 -22.66 -5.63
CA ARG A 195 0.31 -24.02 -5.07
C ARG A 195 0.31 -24.05 -3.54
N SER A 196 0.78 -23.00 -2.89
CA SER A 196 0.94 -22.91 -1.43
C SER A 196 -0.09 -22.02 -0.76
N MET A 197 -0.68 -21.09 -1.49
CA MET A 197 -1.60 -20.08 -0.98
C MET A 197 -2.90 -19.98 -1.80
N ASP A 198 -3.36 -21.08 -2.41
CA ASP A 198 -4.57 -21.03 -3.21
C ASP A 198 -5.81 -20.66 -2.39
N CYS A 199 -6.77 -19.97 -3.03
CA CYS A 199 -8.01 -19.53 -2.42
C CYS A 199 -9.08 -20.65 -2.42
N THR A 200 -8.74 -21.83 -1.90
CA THR A 200 -9.62 -23.02 -1.81
C THR A 200 -9.96 -23.35 -0.36
N GLY A 201 -10.91 -24.25 -0.15
CA GLY A 201 -11.37 -24.66 1.20
C GLY A 201 -11.95 -23.48 1.97
N ASP A 202 -11.52 -23.31 3.22
CA ASP A 202 -12.00 -22.20 4.07
C ASP A 202 -11.58 -20.82 3.55
N LYS A 203 -10.48 -20.75 2.82
CA LYS A 203 -10.02 -19.50 2.19
C LYS A 203 -10.91 -19.04 1.03
N ALA A 204 -11.68 -19.95 0.40
CA ALA A 204 -12.68 -19.59 -0.60
C ALA A 204 -13.76 -18.65 -0.04
N LYS A 205 -14.01 -18.71 1.29
CA LYS A 205 -14.96 -17.81 1.98
C LYS A 205 -14.45 -16.38 2.09
N LEU A 206 -13.14 -16.15 1.91
CA LEU A 206 -12.57 -14.81 1.90
C LEU A 206 -12.97 -14.02 0.66
N GLY A 207 -13.54 -14.70 -0.34
CA GLY A 207 -13.91 -14.13 -1.63
C GLY A 207 -12.69 -14.01 -2.54
N GLY A 208 -12.96 -13.72 -3.79
CA GLY A 208 -11.92 -13.43 -4.78
C GLY A 208 -12.27 -14.04 -6.13
N ASP A 209 -12.33 -13.19 -7.12
CA ASP A 209 -12.25 -13.54 -8.52
C ASP A 209 -10.81 -14.02 -8.81
N PRO A 210 -10.54 -14.83 -9.84
CA PRO A 210 -9.17 -15.17 -10.26
C PRO A 210 -8.25 -13.97 -10.50
N ALA A 211 -8.81 -12.80 -10.82
CA ALA A 211 -8.08 -11.55 -10.96
C ALA A 211 -7.90 -10.77 -9.64
N GLU A 212 -8.17 -11.39 -8.50
CA GLU A 212 -8.03 -10.80 -7.16
C GLU A 212 -7.11 -11.65 -6.28
N PHE A 213 -6.58 -11.07 -5.20
CA PHE A 213 -5.93 -11.80 -4.10
C PHE A 213 -6.34 -11.21 -2.76
N VAL A 214 -6.11 -11.96 -1.68
CA VAL A 214 -6.55 -11.58 -0.34
C VAL A 214 -5.36 -11.47 0.61
N THR A 215 -5.35 -10.41 1.42
CA THR A 215 -4.39 -10.21 2.49
C THR A 215 -5.08 -10.23 3.85
N ALA A 216 -4.30 -10.35 4.93
CA ALA A 216 -4.79 -9.98 6.25
C ALA A 216 -5.28 -8.53 6.22
N GLY A 217 -6.17 -8.17 7.15
CA GLY A 217 -6.83 -6.86 7.23
C GLY A 217 -5.88 -5.68 7.38
N TYR A 218 -6.38 -4.63 8.03
CA TYR A 218 -5.67 -3.39 8.33
C TYR A 218 -5.89 -2.23 7.35
N VAL A 219 -6.51 -2.43 6.20
CA VAL A 219 -6.89 -1.36 5.27
C VAL A 219 -8.37 -1.03 5.44
N CYS A 220 -8.71 0.26 5.45
CA CYS A 220 -10.03 0.78 5.79
C CYS A 220 -10.56 1.73 4.70
N SER A 221 -11.73 2.35 4.95
CA SER A 221 -12.33 3.34 4.03
C SER A 221 -11.36 4.49 3.73
N GLY A 222 -11.20 4.84 2.45
CA GLY A 222 -10.25 5.85 1.96
C GLY A 222 -8.88 5.27 1.57
N ASP A 223 -8.54 4.03 1.99
CA ASP A 223 -7.39 3.30 1.46
C ASP A 223 -7.71 2.67 0.08
N SER A 224 -8.95 2.71 -0.36
CA SER A 224 -9.41 2.27 -1.68
C SER A 224 -8.46 2.72 -2.79
N GLY A 225 -8.04 1.80 -3.64
CA GLY A 225 -7.06 2.03 -4.70
C GLY A 225 -5.61 2.06 -4.25
N SER A 226 -5.32 1.94 -2.96
CA SER A 226 -3.94 1.88 -2.46
C SER A 226 -3.19 0.68 -3.02
N GLY A 227 -1.88 0.87 -3.26
CA GLY A 227 -1.01 -0.21 -3.72
C GLY A 227 -0.71 -1.23 -2.64
N ALA A 228 -0.76 -2.50 -3.01
CA ALA A 228 -0.08 -3.57 -2.27
C ALA A 228 1.34 -3.69 -2.80
N PHE A 229 2.33 -3.30 -2.01
CA PHE A 229 3.75 -3.41 -2.41
C PHE A 229 4.35 -4.70 -1.87
N ASP A 230 4.99 -5.50 -2.73
CA ASP A 230 5.72 -6.67 -2.25
C ASP A 230 6.77 -6.25 -1.22
N GLN A 231 6.72 -6.86 -0.03
CA GLN A 231 7.55 -6.45 1.12
C GLN A 231 9.04 -6.51 0.82
N ARG A 232 9.49 -7.55 0.12
CA ARG A 232 10.91 -7.76 -0.19
C ARG A 232 11.45 -6.67 -1.12
N SER A 233 10.73 -6.35 -2.19
CA SER A 233 11.10 -5.31 -3.14
C SER A 233 10.98 -3.92 -2.53
N PHE A 234 10.00 -3.72 -1.65
CA PHE A 234 9.84 -2.47 -0.90
C PHE A 234 11.03 -2.20 0.02
N GLU A 235 11.49 -3.19 0.79
CA GLU A 235 12.67 -3.11 1.65
C GLU A 235 13.96 -2.89 0.85
N ALA A 236 14.02 -3.40 -0.38
CA ALA A 236 15.15 -3.20 -1.28
C ALA A 236 15.15 -1.80 -1.94
N GLY A 237 14.15 -0.94 -1.69
CA GLY A 237 14.05 0.39 -2.28
C GLY A 237 13.59 0.42 -3.74
N ALA A 238 13.13 -0.71 -4.29
CA ALA A 238 12.62 -0.85 -5.66
C ALA A 238 11.21 -1.51 -5.64
N PRO A 239 10.18 -0.79 -5.16
CA PRO A 239 8.89 -1.38 -4.83
C PRO A 239 8.15 -1.92 -6.05
N TYR A 240 7.81 -3.21 -6.02
CA TYR A 240 6.83 -3.80 -6.92
C TYR A 240 5.42 -3.61 -6.36
N VAL A 241 4.53 -2.95 -7.11
CA VAL A 241 3.11 -2.95 -6.80
C VAL A 241 2.44 -4.15 -7.46
N ILE A 242 1.78 -4.99 -6.64
CA ILE A 242 1.19 -6.26 -7.05
C ILE A 242 -0.34 -6.19 -7.15
N GLY A 243 -0.95 -5.12 -6.67
CA GLY A 243 -2.40 -4.92 -6.76
C GLY A 243 -2.85 -3.57 -6.26
N ALA A 244 -4.10 -3.22 -6.58
CA ALA A 244 -4.83 -2.07 -6.08
C ALA A 244 -5.95 -2.53 -5.14
N LEU A 245 -6.07 -1.90 -3.97
CA LEU A 245 -7.10 -2.25 -2.97
C LEU A 245 -8.49 -2.01 -3.53
N SER A 246 -9.29 -3.07 -3.56
CA SER A 246 -10.69 -3.02 -3.95
C SER A 246 -11.61 -2.84 -2.72
N ARG A 247 -11.64 -3.82 -1.85
CA ARG A 247 -12.59 -3.88 -0.73
C ARG A 247 -12.10 -4.76 0.41
N GLY A 248 -12.82 -4.77 1.50
CA GLY A 248 -12.60 -5.69 2.61
C GLY A 248 -13.73 -5.61 3.62
N PRO A 249 -14.07 -6.74 4.29
CA PRO A 249 -15.08 -6.74 5.34
C PRO A 249 -14.60 -5.93 6.55
N GLN A 250 -15.54 -5.23 7.17
CA GLN A 250 -15.29 -4.40 8.34
C GLN A 250 -16.29 -4.75 9.46
N THR A 251 -15.84 -4.65 10.69
CA THR A 251 -16.71 -4.58 11.88
C THR A 251 -16.77 -3.12 12.33
N ARG A 252 -17.45 -2.85 13.44
CA ARG A 252 -17.52 -1.50 14.01
C ARG A 252 -16.13 -0.88 14.28
N ASP A 253 -15.14 -1.71 14.65
CA ASP A 253 -13.84 -1.27 15.16
C ASP A 253 -12.64 -1.83 14.39
N ARG A 254 -12.87 -2.76 13.44
CA ARG A 254 -11.78 -3.49 12.76
C ARG A 254 -12.05 -3.65 11.27
N CYS A 255 -10.99 -3.44 10.51
CA CYS A 255 -10.88 -3.85 9.12
C CYS A 255 -10.23 -5.23 9.07
N LEU A 256 -10.95 -6.26 8.57
CA LEU A 256 -10.63 -7.67 8.83
C LEU A 256 -9.67 -8.29 7.81
N SER A 257 -10.04 -8.33 6.55
CA SER A 257 -9.21 -8.79 5.44
C SER A 257 -9.30 -7.77 4.30
N ALA A 258 -8.40 -7.87 3.34
CA ALA A 258 -8.40 -6.96 2.20
C ALA A 258 -8.30 -7.74 0.89
N ILE A 259 -9.11 -7.35 -0.07
CA ILE A 259 -9.16 -7.90 -1.42
C ILE A 259 -8.57 -6.87 -2.36
N TYR A 260 -7.59 -7.28 -3.14
CA TYR A 260 -6.88 -6.44 -4.11
C TYR A 260 -7.09 -6.95 -5.52
N SER A 261 -7.33 -6.06 -6.47
CA SER A 261 -7.27 -6.37 -7.90
C SER A 261 -5.82 -6.56 -8.33
N ARG A 262 -5.52 -7.66 -9.00
CA ARG A 262 -4.15 -8.08 -9.37
C ARG A 262 -3.63 -7.28 -10.56
N THR A 263 -2.39 -6.80 -10.47
CA THR A 263 -1.74 -6.12 -11.60
C THR A 263 -1.36 -7.08 -12.73
N ASP A 264 -0.93 -8.29 -12.42
CA ASP A 264 -0.58 -9.31 -13.42
C ASP A 264 -1.80 -9.81 -14.21
N ALA A 265 -2.97 -9.91 -13.59
CA ALA A 265 -4.21 -10.26 -14.26
C ALA A 265 -4.70 -9.15 -15.22
N HIS A 266 -4.33 -7.89 -14.93
CA HIS A 266 -4.66 -6.71 -15.73
C HIS A 266 -3.46 -6.18 -16.53
N ALA A 267 -2.44 -7.00 -16.76
CA ALA A 267 -1.18 -6.60 -17.39
C ALA A 267 -1.39 -5.85 -18.72
N LYS A 268 -2.25 -6.37 -19.60
CA LYS A 268 -2.51 -5.70 -20.90
C LYS A 268 -3.11 -4.30 -20.71
N LEU A 269 -4.09 -4.13 -19.83
CA LEU A 269 -4.71 -2.84 -19.54
C LEU A 269 -3.67 -1.83 -19.03
N ILE A 270 -2.82 -2.27 -18.09
CA ILE A 270 -1.79 -1.43 -17.46
C ILE A 270 -0.73 -1.03 -18.49
N VAL A 271 -0.26 -1.98 -19.30
CA VAL A 271 0.74 -1.71 -20.34
C VAL A 271 0.19 -0.74 -21.40
N ASP A 272 -1.02 -0.97 -21.90
CA ASP A 272 -1.64 -0.10 -22.92
C ASP A 272 -1.82 1.34 -22.36
N ALA A 273 -2.28 1.45 -21.10
CA ALA A 273 -2.41 2.76 -20.44
C ALA A 273 -1.07 3.45 -20.24
N ALA A 274 0.00 2.71 -19.95
CA ALA A 274 1.33 3.27 -19.78
C ALA A 274 1.94 3.77 -21.11
N VAL A 275 1.76 3.04 -22.19
CA VAL A 275 2.16 3.49 -23.53
C VAL A 275 1.41 4.77 -23.91
N LYS A 276 0.11 4.84 -23.64
CA LYS A 276 -0.70 6.03 -23.88
C LYS A 276 -0.28 7.22 -23.02
N ALA A 277 -0.01 6.98 -21.73
CA ALA A 277 0.47 8.00 -20.79
C ALA A 277 1.82 8.56 -21.23
N ALA A 278 2.74 7.69 -21.66
CA ALA A 278 4.06 8.09 -22.17
C ALA A 278 3.96 8.96 -23.42
N SER A 279 3.09 8.59 -24.36
CA SER A 279 2.82 9.41 -25.56
C SER A 279 2.25 10.80 -25.21
N ARG A 280 1.36 10.88 -24.20
CA ARG A 280 0.82 12.16 -23.74
C ARG A 280 1.87 13.01 -23.03
N GLY A 281 2.73 12.39 -22.24
CA GLY A 281 3.76 13.07 -21.44
C GLY A 281 5.06 13.34 -22.17
N ASP A 282 5.17 12.96 -23.45
CA ASP A 282 6.37 13.07 -24.29
C ASP A 282 7.63 12.46 -23.65
N TYR A 283 7.49 11.22 -23.16
CA TYR A 283 8.60 10.44 -22.63
C TYR A 283 8.60 8.99 -23.16
N ALA A 284 9.74 8.30 -23.09
CA ALA A 284 9.81 6.90 -23.49
C ALA A 284 8.96 6.03 -22.56
N ALA A 285 8.14 5.14 -23.13
CA ALA A 285 7.36 4.21 -22.30
C ALA A 285 8.26 3.43 -21.33
N PRO A 286 7.83 3.23 -20.07
CA PRO A 286 8.63 2.54 -19.07
C PRO A 286 9.16 1.18 -19.55
N ALA A 287 10.34 0.78 -19.10
CA ALA A 287 11.00 -0.44 -19.55
C ALA A 287 10.11 -1.68 -19.36
N TRP A 288 9.36 -1.75 -18.25
CA TRP A 288 8.46 -2.84 -17.95
C TRP A 288 7.29 -3.01 -18.95
N THR A 289 6.99 -2.04 -19.81
CA THR A 289 5.99 -2.17 -20.87
C THR A 289 6.50 -3.00 -22.06
N ARG A 290 7.80 -3.19 -22.19
CA ARG A 290 8.45 -3.85 -23.33
C ARG A 290 9.06 -5.21 -23.00
N THR A 291 9.14 -5.56 -21.72
CA THR A 291 9.72 -6.85 -21.30
C THR A 291 8.72 -7.97 -21.58
N PRO A 292 9.13 -9.06 -22.24
CA PRO A 292 8.25 -10.20 -22.47
C PRO A 292 7.75 -10.81 -21.17
N PRO A 293 6.53 -11.35 -21.13
CA PRO A 293 6.02 -12.07 -19.96
C PRO A 293 6.99 -13.17 -19.50
N GLY A 294 7.28 -13.21 -18.21
CA GLY A 294 8.19 -14.20 -17.62
C GLY A 294 9.67 -13.83 -17.62
N ALA A 295 10.09 -12.79 -18.34
CA ALA A 295 11.46 -12.28 -18.23
C ALA A 295 11.62 -11.44 -16.93
N PRO A 296 12.78 -11.46 -16.28
CA PRO A 296 13.02 -10.56 -15.16
C PRO A 296 12.93 -9.10 -15.61
N PRO A 297 12.33 -8.19 -14.81
CA PRO A 297 12.30 -6.79 -15.15
C PRO A 297 13.73 -6.25 -15.28
N PRO A 298 13.94 -5.26 -16.16
CA PRO A 298 15.21 -4.55 -16.20
C PRO A 298 15.51 -3.96 -14.83
N GLN A 299 16.70 -4.15 -14.31
CA GLN A 299 17.16 -3.49 -13.09
C GLN A 299 17.62 -2.08 -13.47
N ASP A 300 16.71 -1.12 -13.54
CA ASP A 300 17.01 0.26 -13.91
C ASP A 300 17.82 1.02 -12.84
N ASN A 301 18.10 0.39 -11.67
CA ASN A 301 18.82 0.98 -10.54
C ASN A 301 20.11 0.23 -10.15
N ALA A 302 20.65 -0.61 -11.00
CA ALA A 302 22.04 -1.04 -10.78
C ALA A 302 22.95 0.17 -11.05
N PRO A 303 23.84 0.59 -10.10
CA PRO A 303 24.84 1.59 -10.41
C PRO A 303 25.66 1.12 -11.60
N PRO A 304 26.04 1.99 -12.54
CA PRO A 304 26.84 1.59 -13.65
C PRO A 304 28.09 0.90 -13.11
N CYS A 305 28.35 -0.32 -13.55
CA CYS A 305 29.59 -1.00 -13.25
C CYS A 305 30.70 -0.19 -13.89
N ASP A 306 31.48 0.54 -13.09
CA ASP A 306 32.73 1.09 -13.51
C ASP A 306 33.66 -0.12 -13.78
N GLY A 307 34.08 -0.24 -15.02
CA GLY A 307 34.64 -1.40 -15.73
C GLY A 307 35.83 -2.15 -15.13
N ALA A 308 35.95 -2.23 -13.79
CA ALA A 308 37.11 -2.87 -13.13
C ALA A 308 36.75 -4.13 -12.30
N THR A 309 35.46 -4.47 -12.07
CA THR A 309 35.10 -5.57 -11.14
C THR A 309 33.93 -6.46 -11.56
N CYS A 310 33.50 -6.43 -12.81
CA CYS A 310 32.50 -7.38 -13.29
C CYS A 310 33.22 -8.64 -13.86
N THR A 311 33.55 -9.60 -13.00
CA THR A 311 33.89 -10.97 -13.45
C THR A 311 32.59 -11.69 -13.79
N GLU A 312 32.45 -12.09 -15.04
CA GLU A 312 31.41 -13.00 -15.54
C GLU A 312 31.42 -14.29 -14.70
N SER A 313 30.38 -14.49 -13.89
CA SER A 313 30.14 -15.78 -13.25
C SER A 313 29.59 -16.74 -14.30
N THR A 314 30.47 -17.53 -14.92
CA THR A 314 30.10 -18.68 -15.72
C THR A 314 29.38 -19.68 -14.82
N ALA A 315 28.11 -19.94 -15.14
CA ALA A 315 27.31 -20.98 -14.52
C ALA A 315 28.02 -22.33 -14.75
N THR A 316 28.63 -22.89 -13.72
CA THR A 316 29.08 -24.27 -13.66
C THR A 316 27.97 -25.14 -13.10
N ASP A 317 27.65 -26.17 -13.88
CA ASP A 317 26.72 -27.26 -13.60
C ASP A 317 26.93 -27.89 -12.21
N PRO A 318 25.88 -28.16 -11.41
CA PRO A 318 26.01 -28.83 -10.12
C PRO A 318 25.95 -30.34 -10.27
N ALA A 319 26.99 -30.92 -10.80
CA ALA A 319 27.14 -32.38 -10.77
C ALA A 319 28.62 -32.75 -10.59
N SER A 320 29.14 -32.58 -9.39
CA SER A 320 30.26 -33.36 -8.82
C SER A 320 30.80 -32.62 -7.57
N MET A 321 30.51 -33.12 -6.38
CA MET A 321 31.39 -33.16 -5.23
C MET A 321 30.66 -33.82 -4.07
N MET A 322 30.81 -35.13 -4.00
CA MET A 322 30.80 -35.87 -2.74
C MET A 322 32.24 -36.04 -2.27
N ALA A 323 32.42 -35.99 -0.94
CA ALA A 323 33.53 -36.39 -0.11
C ALA A 323 34.66 -35.36 0.15
N SER A 324 34.77 -34.88 1.37
CA SER A 324 35.65 -35.35 2.45
C SER A 324 35.81 -34.32 3.56
N ASP A 325 35.55 -34.80 4.77
CA ASP A 325 36.14 -34.53 6.09
C ASP A 325 36.89 -33.23 6.45
N GLY A 326 36.45 -32.67 7.60
CA GLY A 326 37.43 -32.47 8.68
C GLY A 326 37.75 -31.06 9.12
N SER A 327 37.42 -30.76 10.34
CA SER A 327 38.16 -29.96 11.30
C SER A 327 37.83 -28.48 11.55
N ALA A 328 37.63 -28.25 12.82
CA ALA A 328 37.32 -27.05 13.58
C ALA A 328 38.40 -25.97 13.57
N ALA A 329 38.03 -24.71 13.77
CA ALA A 329 38.56 -23.79 14.80
C ALA A 329 38.00 -22.36 14.66
N ALA A 330 37.30 -21.92 15.70
CA ALA A 330 37.59 -20.78 16.61
C ALA A 330 37.63 -19.35 16.05
N ALA A 331 36.65 -18.59 16.54
CA ALA A 331 36.67 -17.26 17.13
C ALA A 331 37.52 -16.15 16.51
N ASN A 332 36.87 -14.99 16.24
CA ASN A 332 37.28 -13.74 16.91
C ASN A 332 36.16 -12.66 16.79
N GLU A 333 35.79 -12.14 17.95
CA GLU A 333 35.03 -10.91 18.14
C GLU A 333 35.92 -9.69 17.83
N ALA A 334 35.33 -8.65 17.24
CA ALA A 334 35.82 -7.28 17.43
C ALA A 334 34.67 -6.29 17.27
N GLY A 335 34.22 -5.75 18.40
CA GLY A 335 33.31 -4.62 18.48
C GLY A 335 34.04 -3.30 18.23
N CYS A 336 33.27 -2.30 17.77
CA CYS A 336 33.62 -0.90 17.93
C CYS A 336 32.35 -0.07 18.16
N SER A 337 32.24 0.41 19.39
CA SER A 337 31.34 1.48 19.79
C SER A 337 32.02 2.83 19.55
N ALA A 338 31.29 3.84 19.09
CA ALA A 338 31.66 5.24 19.30
C ALA A 338 30.37 6.09 19.46
N ALA A 339 30.24 6.62 20.68
CA ALA A 339 29.30 7.65 21.05
C ALA A 339 29.88 9.03 20.76
N ALA A 340 29.06 9.99 20.32
CA ALA A 340 29.37 11.41 20.44
C ALA A 340 28.15 12.19 20.89
N ARG A 341 28.23 12.83 22.02
CA ARG A 341 27.32 13.83 22.59
C ARG A 341 27.73 15.24 22.15
N GLY A 342 26.74 16.15 22.10
CA GLY A 342 27.00 17.59 22.16
C GLY A 342 25.77 18.43 21.90
N PRO A 343 25.74 19.69 22.37
CA PRO A 343 24.71 20.08 23.36
C PRO A 343 23.66 21.06 22.81
N GLY A 344 22.62 21.27 23.62
CA GLY A 344 21.44 22.06 23.36
C GLY A 344 21.60 23.57 23.37
N GLY A 345 20.55 24.23 22.91
CA GLY A 345 20.24 25.66 23.10
C GLY A 345 18.78 25.94 22.78
N PRO A 346 18.11 26.81 23.51
CA PRO A 346 16.66 26.98 23.46
C PRO A 346 16.22 27.97 22.40
N ALA A 347 15.12 27.70 21.72
CA ALA A 347 14.46 28.65 20.84
C ALA A 347 13.00 28.86 21.27
N THR A 348 12.69 30.09 21.40
CA THR A 348 11.53 30.81 21.91
C THR A 348 10.26 30.56 21.06
N PHE A 349 9.14 30.34 21.73
CA PHE A 349 7.81 30.25 21.12
C PHE A 349 7.25 31.66 20.81
N ALA A 350 6.76 31.83 19.59
CA ALA A 350 5.83 32.89 19.25
C ALA A 350 4.49 32.29 18.84
N LEU A 351 3.46 32.58 19.63
CA LEU A 351 2.05 32.28 19.38
C LEU A 351 1.48 33.29 18.38
N VAL A 352 0.90 32.80 17.28
CA VAL A 352 -0.03 33.58 16.45
C VAL A 352 -1.31 32.78 16.34
N GLY A 353 -2.37 33.27 16.98
CA GLY A 353 -3.71 32.75 16.88
C GLY A 353 -4.38 33.22 15.56
N LEU A 354 -5.09 32.32 14.90
CA LEU A 354 -6.03 32.64 13.83
C LEU A 354 -7.32 31.85 14.04
N ALA A 355 -8.41 32.62 14.13
CA ALA A 355 -9.77 32.16 14.32
C ALA A 355 -10.29 31.41 13.07
N VAL A 356 -10.92 30.25 13.27
CA VAL A 356 -11.65 29.52 12.25
C VAL A 356 -13.14 29.76 12.46
N ALA A 357 -13.78 30.37 11.47
CA ALA A 357 -15.23 30.54 11.41
C ALA A 357 -15.88 29.20 10.99
N GLY A 358 -16.74 28.66 11.85
CA GLY A 358 -17.52 27.48 11.58
C GLY A 358 -18.70 27.77 10.65
N ILE A 359 -18.89 26.93 9.64
CA ILE A 359 -20.11 26.90 8.83
C ILE A 359 -20.94 25.70 9.31
N LEU A 360 -22.07 25.99 9.92
CA LEU A 360 -23.12 25.03 10.27
C LEU A 360 -23.93 24.72 8.99
N VAL A 361 -23.92 23.48 8.54
CA VAL A 361 -24.85 22.98 7.53
C VAL A 361 -26.01 22.27 8.26
N ALA A 362 -27.21 22.87 8.18
CA ALA A 362 -28.43 22.32 8.73
C ALA A 362 -28.93 21.15 7.87
N ARG A 363 -29.07 19.97 8.46
CA ARG A 363 -29.78 18.82 7.89
C ARG A 363 -31.28 19.11 7.90
N ARG A 364 -31.92 19.19 6.74
CA ARG A 364 -33.39 19.03 6.59
C ARG A 364 -33.67 17.55 6.38
N ARG A 365 -34.46 16.98 7.31
CA ARG A 365 -35.14 15.69 7.13
C ARG A 365 -36.35 15.89 6.20
N ARG A 366 -36.50 15.01 5.25
CA ARG A 366 -37.79 14.55 4.74
C ARG A 366 -37.73 13.05 4.62
#